data_f010c0ee498cfca60f6ed0a100c6e5f3
#
_entry.id   f010c0ee498cfca60f6ed0a100c6e5f3
#
_cell.length_a   1.000
_cell.length_b   1.000
_cell.length_c   1.000
_cell.angle_alpha   90.00
_cell.angle_beta   90.00
_cell.angle_gamma   90.00
#
_symmetry.space_group_name_H-M   'P 1'
#
loop_
_entity.id
_entity.type
_entity.pdbx_description
1 polymer ?
#
loop_
_entity_poly.entity_id
_entity_poly.type
_entity_poly.pdbx_seq_one_letter_code
_entity_poly.pdbx_strand_id
1 'polypeptide(L)'
;LSLSSAWDGIRIVFGGLFSTGRDVSGTLTWGFNPTNIGNMLFRAAPLIMTGLSVGMAYKTGLFNIGAPGQYLIGTLVSLSIALGLPSETMSTTLIWLLAFLGGTLAGAIWGAIPGLFKALLNINEVLACIMTNWIAANLVTWLFDISNFKNVTESTKTGYIYKTTYNGVATAK
;
A
#
# COMPACT_ATOMS: atom_id res chain seq x y z
N LEU A 1 -12.94 3.80 -32.38
CA LEU A 1 -11.57 4.06 -31.91
C LEU A 1 -10.68 4.14 -33.14
N SER A 2 -10.19 5.33 -33.44
CA SER A 2 -9.24 5.51 -34.56
C SER A 2 -7.85 5.05 -34.15
N LEU A 3 -7.05 4.60 -35.11
CA LEU A 3 -5.67 4.15 -34.90
C LEU A 3 -4.81 5.29 -34.29
N SER A 4 -5.12 6.54 -34.63
CA SER A 4 -4.49 7.74 -34.07
C SER A 4 -4.77 7.88 -32.55
N SER A 5 -6.00 7.64 -32.10
CA SER A 5 -6.36 7.69 -30.68
C SER A 5 -5.66 6.61 -29.85
N ALA A 6 -5.46 5.42 -30.42
CA ALA A 6 -4.70 4.36 -29.78
C ALA A 6 -3.22 4.72 -29.67
N TRP A 7 -2.63 5.31 -30.71
CA TRP A 7 -1.25 5.77 -30.71
C TRP A 7 -1.02 6.91 -29.70
N ASP A 8 -1.94 7.85 -29.62
CA ASP A 8 -1.90 8.91 -28.62
C ASP A 8 -1.99 8.36 -27.19
N GLY A 9 -2.81 7.35 -26.95
CA GLY A 9 -2.87 6.65 -25.67
C GLY A 9 -1.54 6.00 -25.28
N ILE A 10 -0.92 5.27 -26.21
CA ILE A 10 0.41 4.65 -26.01
C ILE A 10 1.46 5.73 -25.70
N ARG A 11 1.47 6.81 -26.48
CA ARG A 11 2.39 7.94 -26.31
C ARG A 11 2.24 8.61 -24.93
N ILE A 12 1.00 8.75 -24.41
CA ILE A 12 0.75 9.30 -23.09
C ILE A 12 1.29 8.39 -21.98
N VAL A 13 1.10 7.07 -22.11
CA VAL A 13 1.61 6.09 -21.13
C VAL A 13 3.13 6.11 -21.07
N PHE A 14 3.80 6.06 -22.24
CA PHE A 14 5.26 6.14 -22.30
C PHE A 14 5.78 7.54 -21.93
N GLY A 15 5.04 8.59 -22.28
CA GLY A 15 5.33 9.97 -21.89
C GLY A 15 5.33 10.17 -20.38
N GLY A 16 4.48 9.43 -19.64
CA GLY A 16 4.47 9.45 -18.18
C GLY A 16 5.78 8.96 -17.55
N LEU A 17 6.48 8.03 -18.21
CA LEU A 17 7.77 7.48 -17.76
C LEU A 17 8.97 8.34 -18.18
N PHE A 18 8.94 8.86 -19.41
CA PHE A 18 10.08 9.49 -20.06
C PHE A 18 9.86 10.97 -20.36
N SER A 19 8.86 11.62 -19.74
CA SER A 19 8.62 13.06 -19.91
C SER A 19 9.16 13.83 -18.71
N THR A 20 9.91 14.89 -19.00
CA THR A 20 10.38 15.86 -17.99
C THR A 20 9.37 16.99 -17.74
N GLY A 21 8.26 17.00 -18.44
CA GLY A 21 7.22 18.02 -18.34
C GLY A 21 6.60 18.39 -19.67
N ARG A 22 5.88 19.50 -19.69
CA ARG A 22 5.36 20.11 -20.92
C ARG A 22 6.07 21.43 -21.17
N ASP A 23 6.44 21.68 -22.42
CA ASP A 23 6.98 22.96 -22.86
C ASP A 23 5.90 24.05 -22.87
N VAL A 24 6.29 25.30 -23.02
CA VAL A 24 5.42 26.49 -23.10
C VAL A 24 4.34 26.32 -24.19
N SER A 25 4.63 25.53 -25.23
CA SER A 25 3.70 25.13 -26.30
C SER A 25 2.76 23.98 -25.94
N GLY A 26 2.85 23.42 -24.72
CA GLY A 26 2.03 22.28 -24.29
C GLY A 26 2.48 20.92 -24.81
N THR A 27 3.57 20.84 -25.57
CA THR A 27 4.14 19.59 -26.08
C THR A 27 4.94 18.87 -25.00
N LEU A 28 4.88 17.52 -24.99
CA LEU A 28 5.65 16.70 -24.06
C LEU A 28 7.14 16.78 -24.40
N THR A 29 7.95 17.21 -23.44
CA THR A 29 9.42 17.15 -23.54
C THR A 29 9.89 15.77 -23.11
N TRP A 30 10.60 15.08 -24.00
CA TRP A 30 11.13 13.75 -23.74
C TRP A 30 12.46 13.84 -22.99
N GLY A 31 12.60 13.06 -21.93
CA GLY A 31 13.84 12.99 -21.15
C GLY A 31 13.71 12.00 -20.00
N PHE A 32 14.84 11.71 -19.36
CA PHE A 32 14.86 10.85 -18.18
C PHE A 32 14.31 11.62 -16.97
N ASN A 33 13.19 11.17 -16.42
CA ASN A 33 12.58 11.74 -15.22
C ASN A 33 12.77 10.81 -14.02
N PRO A 34 13.76 11.06 -13.15
CA PRO A 34 14.05 10.19 -12.00
C PRO A 34 12.88 10.15 -11.01
N THR A 35 12.09 11.22 -10.89
CA THR A 35 10.93 11.28 -10.00
C THR A 35 9.82 10.33 -10.47
N ASN A 36 9.54 10.32 -11.77
CA ASN A 36 8.51 9.41 -12.33
C ASN A 36 8.94 7.95 -12.24
N ILE A 37 10.21 7.66 -12.45
CA ILE A 37 10.78 6.31 -12.28
C ILE A 37 10.73 5.91 -10.81
N GLY A 38 11.09 6.80 -9.89
CA GLY A 38 10.96 6.56 -8.46
C GLY A 38 9.53 6.26 -8.04
N ASN A 39 8.56 7.02 -8.53
CA ASN A 39 7.14 6.78 -8.27
C ASN A 39 6.65 5.44 -8.87
N MET A 40 7.14 5.06 -10.04
CA MET A 40 6.85 3.75 -10.64
C MET A 40 7.40 2.61 -9.78
N LEU A 41 8.66 2.69 -9.36
CA LEU A 41 9.30 1.69 -8.50
C LEU A 41 8.59 1.59 -7.14
N PHE A 42 8.24 2.73 -6.55
CA PHE A 42 7.48 2.78 -5.30
C PHE A 42 6.13 2.05 -5.41
N ARG A 43 5.43 2.21 -6.53
CA ARG A 43 4.15 1.50 -6.78
C ARG A 43 4.35 0.03 -7.18
N ALA A 44 5.45 -0.29 -7.85
CA ALA A 44 5.77 -1.66 -8.27
C ALA A 44 6.19 -2.55 -7.09
N ALA A 45 6.87 -1.99 -6.07
CA ALA A 45 7.38 -2.76 -4.93
C ALA A 45 6.29 -3.59 -4.23
N PRO A 46 5.14 -3.04 -3.78
CA PRO A 46 4.10 -3.84 -3.16
C PRO A 46 3.48 -4.88 -4.12
N LEU A 47 3.40 -4.59 -5.41
CA LEU A 47 2.91 -5.54 -6.41
C LEU A 47 3.85 -6.74 -6.57
N ILE A 48 5.16 -6.51 -6.58
CA ILE A 48 6.17 -7.57 -6.65
C ILE A 48 6.11 -8.44 -5.39
N MET A 49 6.02 -7.82 -4.22
CA MET A 49 5.96 -8.54 -2.94
C MET A 49 4.69 -9.38 -2.80
N THR A 50 3.53 -8.83 -3.15
CA THR A 50 2.27 -9.58 -3.13
C THR A 50 2.25 -10.66 -4.19
N GLY A 51 2.78 -10.42 -5.38
CA GLY A 51 2.93 -11.42 -6.44
C GLY A 51 3.83 -12.58 -6.01
N LEU A 52 4.94 -12.30 -5.33
CA LEU A 52 5.82 -13.32 -4.78
C LEU A 52 5.12 -14.17 -3.70
N SER A 53 4.36 -13.53 -2.81
CA SER A 53 3.55 -14.21 -1.80
C SER A 53 2.54 -15.19 -2.42
N VAL A 54 1.82 -14.75 -3.47
CA VAL A 54 0.88 -15.60 -4.21
C VAL A 54 1.62 -16.75 -4.91
N GLY A 55 2.76 -16.47 -5.53
CA GLY A 55 3.59 -17.47 -6.20
C GLY A 55 4.13 -18.55 -5.25
N MET A 56 4.52 -18.18 -4.04
CA MET A 56 4.94 -19.14 -3.01
C MET A 56 3.78 -20.01 -2.54
N ALA A 57 2.62 -19.44 -2.29
CA ALA A 57 1.41 -20.17 -1.93
C ALA A 57 1.00 -21.17 -3.03
N TYR A 58 1.07 -20.75 -4.29
CA TYR A 58 0.76 -21.61 -5.42
C TYR A 58 1.65 -22.85 -5.49
N LYS A 59 2.95 -22.73 -5.17
CA LYS A 59 3.87 -23.88 -5.09
C LYS A 59 3.49 -24.90 -4.01
N THR A 60 2.78 -24.50 -2.98
CA THR A 60 2.28 -25.39 -1.93
C THR A 60 0.90 -25.96 -2.23
N GLY A 61 0.36 -25.70 -3.42
CA GLY A 61 -0.97 -26.17 -3.85
C GLY A 61 -2.13 -25.33 -3.29
N LEU A 62 -1.84 -24.16 -2.72
CA LEU A 62 -2.83 -23.23 -2.22
C LEU A 62 -2.92 -22.02 -3.13
N PHE A 63 -4.14 -21.51 -3.36
CA PHE A 63 -4.36 -20.32 -4.17
C PHE A 63 -4.66 -19.11 -3.28
N ASN A 64 -3.61 -18.37 -2.91
CA ASN A 64 -3.72 -17.21 -2.01
C ASN A 64 -4.12 -15.93 -2.75
N ILE A 65 -5.41 -15.70 -2.91
CA ILE A 65 -5.96 -14.39 -3.35
C ILE A 65 -6.03 -13.40 -2.18
N GLY A 66 -5.70 -13.81 -0.94
CA GLY A 66 -5.75 -12.99 0.27
C GLY A 66 -4.61 -11.98 0.43
N ALA A 67 -3.63 -11.96 -0.48
CA ALA A 67 -2.50 -11.06 -0.41
C ALA A 67 -2.86 -9.56 -0.29
N PRO A 68 -3.89 -9.01 -0.96
CA PRO A 68 -4.30 -7.62 -0.75
C PRO A 68 -4.75 -7.33 0.68
N GLY A 69 -5.51 -8.22 1.31
CA GLY A 69 -5.95 -8.06 2.70
C GLY A 69 -4.78 -8.13 3.69
N GLN A 70 -3.85 -9.06 3.47
CA GLN A 70 -2.60 -9.17 4.24
C GLN A 70 -1.77 -7.88 4.16
N TYR A 71 -1.65 -7.32 2.97
CA TYR A 71 -0.97 -6.05 2.73
C TYR A 71 -1.65 -4.89 3.47
N LEU A 72 -2.97 -4.79 3.40
CA LEU A 72 -3.74 -3.74 4.09
C LEU A 72 -3.54 -3.81 5.61
N ILE A 73 -3.67 -4.99 6.21
CA ILE A 73 -3.49 -5.15 7.66
C ILE A 73 -2.04 -4.92 8.07
N GLY A 74 -1.09 -5.43 7.31
CA GLY A 74 0.33 -5.15 7.54
C GLY A 74 0.64 -3.65 7.50
N THR A 75 0.11 -2.94 6.52
CA THR A 75 0.26 -1.49 6.38
C THR A 75 -0.40 -0.74 7.54
N LEU A 76 -1.62 -1.14 7.95
CA LEU A 76 -2.31 -0.56 9.10
C LEU A 76 -1.43 -0.62 10.36
N VAL A 77 -0.90 -1.79 10.68
CA VAL A 77 -0.09 -1.98 11.90
C VAL A 77 1.24 -1.25 11.78
N SER A 78 1.92 -1.32 10.62
CA SER A 78 3.16 -0.57 10.39
C SER A 78 2.98 0.93 10.58
N LEU A 79 1.93 1.51 10.00
CA LEU A 79 1.62 2.94 10.14
C LEU A 79 1.22 3.30 11.57
N SER A 80 0.42 2.46 12.23
CA SER A 80 0.02 2.69 13.63
C SER A 80 1.22 2.70 14.56
N ILE A 81 2.20 1.82 14.36
CA ILE A 81 3.45 1.81 15.12
C ILE A 81 4.29 3.04 14.78
N ALA A 82 4.50 3.33 13.50
CA ALA A 82 5.34 4.43 13.06
C ALA A 82 4.81 5.80 13.52
N LEU A 83 3.48 5.99 13.52
CA LEU A 83 2.83 7.22 13.96
C LEU A 83 2.56 7.25 15.47
N GLY A 84 2.40 6.10 16.11
CA GLY A 84 2.12 5.96 17.54
C GLY A 84 3.33 6.16 18.44
N LEU A 85 4.52 5.78 17.99
CA LEU A 85 5.74 5.86 18.80
C LEU A 85 6.32 7.29 18.81
N PRO A 86 6.84 7.74 19.96
CA PRO A 86 7.42 9.08 20.10
C PRO A 86 8.79 9.14 19.40
N SER A 87 8.87 9.90 18.31
CA SER A 87 10.12 10.09 17.55
C SER A 87 11.17 10.96 18.25
N GLU A 88 10.79 11.59 19.36
CA GLU A 88 11.68 12.46 20.14
C GLU A 88 12.55 11.67 21.13
N THR A 89 12.03 10.56 21.63
CA THR A 89 12.72 9.71 22.63
C THR A 89 13.30 8.44 22.03
N MET A 90 12.81 8.01 20.85
CA MET A 90 13.28 6.78 20.20
C MET A 90 13.97 7.08 18.87
N SER A 91 15.03 6.32 18.58
CA SER A 91 15.73 6.47 17.31
C SER A 91 14.81 6.10 16.13
N THR A 92 14.89 6.85 15.04
CA THR A 92 14.12 6.61 13.82
C THR A 92 14.30 5.18 13.28
N THR A 93 15.53 4.65 13.38
CA THR A 93 15.85 3.29 12.95
C THR A 93 15.09 2.23 13.77
N LEU A 94 14.98 2.44 15.09
CA LEU A 94 14.25 1.53 15.96
C LEU A 94 12.76 1.56 15.66
N ILE A 95 12.18 2.75 15.46
CA ILE A 95 10.78 2.92 15.07
C ILE A 95 10.50 2.20 13.74
N TRP A 96 11.39 2.39 12.75
CA TRP A 96 11.29 1.74 11.45
C TRP A 96 11.32 0.21 11.57
N LEU A 97 12.26 -0.33 12.37
CA LEU A 97 12.39 -1.76 12.59
C LEU A 97 11.16 -2.36 13.27
N LEU A 98 10.64 -1.69 14.30
CA LEU A 98 9.43 -2.12 14.99
C LEU A 98 8.20 -2.07 14.08
N ALA A 99 8.06 -1.02 13.27
CA ALA A 99 6.98 -0.89 12.30
C ALA A 99 7.06 -1.99 11.22
N PHE A 100 8.26 -2.29 10.73
CA PHE A 100 8.48 -3.36 9.75
C PHE A 100 8.14 -4.74 10.33
N LEU A 101 8.66 -5.07 11.51
CA LEU A 101 8.39 -6.36 12.17
C LEU A 101 6.92 -6.50 12.56
N GLY A 102 6.32 -5.45 13.14
CA GLY A 102 4.92 -5.45 13.53
C GLY A 102 3.99 -5.63 12.34
N GLY A 103 4.25 -4.91 11.23
CA GLY A 103 3.48 -5.05 9.99
C GLY A 103 3.62 -6.43 9.35
N THR A 104 4.84 -6.99 9.35
CA THR A 104 5.10 -8.34 8.84
C THR A 104 4.33 -9.40 9.65
N LEU A 105 4.38 -9.33 10.98
CA LEU A 105 3.66 -10.24 11.85
C LEU A 105 2.15 -10.11 11.68
N ALA A 106 1.63 -8.90 11.62
CA ALA A 106 0.20 -8.65 11.42
C ALA A 106 -0.30 -9.21 10.07
N GLY A 107 0.44 -8.99 9.00
CA GLY A 107 0.14 -9.57 7.69
C GLY A 107 0.20 -11.09 7.68
N ALA A 108 1.16 -11.68 8.39
CA ALA A 108 1.30 -13.14 8.53
C ALA A 108 0.12 -13.75 9.32
N ILE A 109 -0.26 -13.14 10.44
CA ILE A 109 -1.42 -13.58 11.25
C ILE A 109 -2.70 -13.47 10.45
N TRP A 110 -2.89 -12.36 9.70
CA TRP A 110 -4.07 -12.19 8.84
C TRP A 110 -4.12 -13.25 7.74
N GLY A 111 -2.99 -13.56 7.14
CA GLY A 111 -2.87 -14.61 6.12
C GLY A 111 -3.10 -16.02 6.65
N ALA A 112 -2.84 -16.26 7.94
CA ALA A 112 -3.11 -17.55 8.57
C ALA A 112 -4.62 -17.85 8.68
N ILE A 113 -5.50 -16.84 8.73
CA ILE A 113 -6.95 -17.01 8.88
C ILE A 113 -7.55 -17.88 7.77
N PRO A 114 -7.43 -17.50 6.46
CA PRO A 114 -7.95 -18.34 5.39
C PRO A 114 -7.24 -19.70 5.30
N GLY A 115 -5.95 -19.76 5.66
CA GLY A 115 -5.20 -21.00 5.74
C GLY A 115 -5.76 -21.96 6.80
N LEU A 116 -6.08 -21.46 7.98
CA LEU A 116 -6.72 -22.25 9.04
C LEU A 116 -8.12 -22.73 8.64
N PHE A 117 -8.91 -21.88 7.98
CA PHE A 117 -10.23 -22.29 7.49
C PHE A 117 -10.12 -23.43 6.47
N LYS A 118 -9.11 -23.41 5.62
CA LYS A 118 -8.84 -24.52 4.71
C LYS A 118 -8.39 -25.77 5.43
N ALA A 119 -7.43 -25.64 6.35
CA ALA A 119 -6.83 -26.80 7.03
C ALA A 119 -7.79 -27.50 8.01
N LEU A 120 -8.56 -26.72 8.77
CA LEU A 120 -9.40 -27.27 9.85
C LEU A 120 -10.84 -27.53 9.41
N LEU A 121 -11.39 -26.69 8.53
CA LEU A 121 -12.80 -26.74 8.13
C LEU A 121 -12.99 -27.16 6.67
N ASN A 122 -11.90 -27.38 5.94
CA ASN A 122 -11.92 -27.67 4.50
C ASN A 122 -12.75 -26.67 3.67
N ILE A 123 -12.79 -25.40 4.12
CA ILE A 123 -13.46 -24.31 3.39
C ILE A 123 -12.62 -23.94 2.15
N ASN A 124 -13.30 -23.57 1.08
CA ASN A 124 -12.63 -23.11 -0.13
C ASN A 124 -11.78 -21.86 0.18
N GLU A 125 -10.45 -21.99 -0.04
CA GLU A 125 -9.48 -20.93 0.25
C GLU A 125 -9.73 -19.65 -0.54
N VAL A 126 -10.23 -19.75 -1.78
CA VAL A 126 -10.55 -18.60 -2.63
C VAL A 126 -11.66 -17.77 -2.00
N LEU A 127 -12.74 -18.42 -1.56
CA LEU A 127 -13.86 -17.76 -0.92
C LEU A 127 -13.44 -17.12 0.41
N ALA A 128 -12.68 -17.85 1.24
CA ALA A 128 -12.16 -17.34 2.49
C ALA A 128 -11.25 -16.11 2.28
N CYS A 129 -10.37 -16.14 1.28
CA CYS A 129 -9.50 -15.02 0.93
C CYS A 129 -10.28 -13.79 0.46
N ILE A 130 -11.31 -13.95 -0.37
CA ILE A 130 -12.14 -12.83 -0.82
C ILE A 130 -12.83 -12.17 0.38
N MET A 131 -13.42 -12.97 1.27
CA MET A 131 -14.09 -12.44 2.46
C MET A 131 -13.12 -11.71 3.39
N THR A 132 -11.95 -12.28 3.66
CA THR A 132 -10.94 -11.64 4.51
C THR A 132 -10.38 -10.35 3.89
N ASN A 133 -10.27 -10.24 2.55
CA ASN A 133 -9.88 -9.01 1.89
C ASN A 133 -10.90 -7.87 2.13
N TRP A 134 -12.19 -8.16 1.99
CA TRP A 134 -13.25 -7.19 2.24
C TRP A 134 -13.31 -6.78 3.71
N ILE A 135 -13.14 -7.73 4.64
CA ILE A 135 -13.06 -7.42 6.06
C ILE A 135 -11.85 -6.53 6.35
N ALA A 136 -10.68 -6.84 5.78
CA ALA A 136 -9.48 -6.03 5.94
C ALA A 136 -9.69 -4.59 5.44
N ALA A 137 -10.26 -4.41 4.24
CA ALA A 137 -10.49 -3.10 3.66
C ALA A 137 -11.41 -2.24 4.53
N ASN A 138 -12.52 -2.81 4.99
CA ASN A 138 -13.47 -2.11 5.87
C ASN A 138 -12.85 -1.82 7.24
N LEU A 139 -12.14 -2.79 7.83
CA LEU A 139 -11.48 -2.65 9.13
C LEU A 139 -10.42 -1.53 9.11
N VAL A 140 -9.59 -1.50 8.07
CA VAL A 140 -8.55 -0.46 7.91
C VAL A 140 -9.19 0.91 7.80
N THR A 141 -10.21 1.06 6.95
CA THR A 141 -10.92 2.33 6.77
C THR A 141 -11.56 2.80 8.09
N TRP A 142 -12.27 1.90 8.76
CA TRP A 142 -12.93 2.21 10.03
C TRP A 142 -11.92 2.61 11.13
N LEU A 143 -10.83 1.85 11.28
CA LEU A 143 -9.80 2.14 12.29
C LEU A 143 -9.09 3.48 12.04
N PHE A 144 -8.81 3.81 10.77
CA PHE A 144 -8.22 5.10 10.47
C PHE A 144 -9.22 6.25 10.63
N ASP A 145 -10.49 6.04 10.35
CA ASP A 145 -11.52 7.08 10.54
C ASP A 145 -11.72 7.47 12.02
N ILE A 146 -11.61 6.52 12.93
CA ILE A 146 -11.71 6.78 14.39
C ILE A 146 -10.35 7.13 15.02
N SER A 147 -9.25 6.97 14.31
CA SER A 147 -7.91 7.23 14.84
C SER A 147 -7.54 8.71 14.77
N ASN A 148 -6.67 9.14 15.69
CA ASN A 148 -6.07 10.48 15.67
C ASN A 148 -4.97 10.63 14.60
N PHE A 149 -4.78 9.63 13.73
CA PHE A 149 -3.75 9.65 12.69
C PHE A 149 -4.23 10.26 11.38
N LYS A 150 -5.55 10.46 11.23
CA LYS A 150 -6.15 11.05 10.04
C LYS A 150 -5.85 12.55 9.97
N ASN A 151 -5.44 13.03 8.82
CA ASN A 151 -5.28 14.45 8.59
C ASN A 151 -6.65 15.12 8.40
N VAL A 152 -7.05 15.95 9.36
CA VAL A 152 -8.34 16.66 9.32
C VAL A 152 -8.27 17.89 8.42
N THR A 153 -7.08 18.50 8.25
CA THR A 153 -6.90 19.73 7.46
C THR A 153 -6.84 19.49 5.96
N GLU A 154 -6.43 18.28 5.53
CA GLU A 154 -6.37 17.89 4.12
C GLU A 154 -7.29 16.71 3.81
N SER A 155 -8.52 16.74 4.30
CA SER A 155 -9.50 15.65 4.15
C SER A 155 -9.84 15.27 2.70
N THR A 156 -9.50 16.14 1.74
CA THR A 156 -9.66 15.88 0.29
C THR A 156 -8.55 15.02 -0.29
N LYS A 157 -7.42 14.85 0.41
CA LYS A 157 -6.32 13.98 0.00
C LYS A 157 -6.35 12.70 0.83
N THR A 158 -6.96 11.66 0.28
CA THR A 158 -6.89 10.32 0.84
C THR A 158 -5.45 9.84 0.85
N GLY A 159 -4.93 9.48 2.01
CA GLY A 159 -3.61 8.88 2.16
C GLY A 159 -2.58 9.67 2.99
N TYR A 160 -2.89 10.88 3.41
CA TYR A 160 -2.04 11.60 4.35
C TYR A 160 -2.49 11.31 5.78
N ILE A 161 -1.65 10.63 6.52
CA ILE A 161 -1.84 10.35 7.93
C ILE A 161 -0.85 11.21 8.69
N TYR A 162 -1.35 12.07 9.59
CA TYR A 162 -0.52 12.89 10.45
C TYR A 162 -0.71 12.47 11.90
N LYS A 163 0.36 12.45 12.64
CA LYS A 163 0.26 12.50 14.09
C LYS A 163 0.02 13.94 14.50
N THR A 164 -1.19 14.23 14.96
CA THR A 164 -1.41 15.45 15.72
C THR A 164 -0.78 15.24 17.07
N THR A 165 0.42 15.70 17.25
CA THR A 165 0.97 16.05 18.55
C THR A 165 2.33 16.64 18.40
N TYR A 166 2.52 17.58 18.88
CA TYR A 166 3.39 18.31 19.79
C TYR A 166 2.99 19.76 19.67
N ASN A 167 2.48 20.34 20.73
CA ASN A 167 2.02 21.73 20.78
C ASN A 167 0.93 22.13 19.76
N GLY A 168 0.07 21.21 19.36
CA GLY A 168 -1.02 21.50 18.42
C GLY A 168 -0.60 21.68 16.96
N VAL A 169 0.65 21.39 16.62
CA VAL A 169 1.15 21.42 15.24
C VAL A 169 1.12 20.00 14.67
N ALA A 170 0.41 19.83 13.55
CA ALA A 170 0.45 18.57 12.78
C ALA A 170 1.84 18.40 12.17
N THR A 171 2.57 17.37 12.58
CA THR A 171 3.84 17.00 11.97
C THR A 171 3.62 15.80 11.05
N ALA A 172 3.96 15.97 9.76
CA ALA A 172 4.08 14.85 8.83
C ALA A 172 5.28 13.99 9.25
N LYS A 173 5.09 12.68 9.27
CA LYS A 173 6.18 11.71 9.44
C LYS A 173 6.49 11.03 8.14
#